data_c477629e14a9334e69f8cbfec0271e09
#
_entry.id   c477629e14a9334e69f8cbfec0271e09
#
_cell.length_a   1.000
_cell.length_b   1.000
_cell.length_c   1.000
_cell.angle_alpha   90.00
_cell.angle_beta   90.00
_cell.angle_gamma   90.00
#
_symmetry.space_group_name_H-M   'P 1'
#
loop_
_entity.id
_entity.type
_entity.pdbx_description
1 polymer ?
#
loop_
_entity_poly.entity_id
_entity_poly.type
_entity_poly.pdbx_seq_one_letter_code
_entity_poly.pdbx_strand_id
1 'polypeptide(L)'
;MIEHYLYPLVCERFKNDARYREGHLRVINALPERKVLGLHTPEMKRVAKEISLNGAAVKLPGDKEFACCSGQEVIRCFEQVPSESLFYEETVIWGLLVNCGKYTVDERLEMLSCYVPIMDNWAVCDTYCANAKWMLKVDKEFLWRFLQPWFESHREFEVRFAIVASMCCFLQEEWLDSVFERIDMLSFNDIVSEYRTINSKPLKAQEGCVQDVSPYYVRMGVAWLLATALAKFPERTRLFVRSSRLPADVVRLYVRKARESFRTRTVTAL
;
A
#
# COMPACT_ATOMS: atom_id res chain seq x y z
N MET A 1 19.65 -1.77 6.59
CA MET A 1 19.90 -1.35 7.97
C MET A 1 19.74 -2.50 8.97
N ILE A 2 18.70 -3.30 8.82
CA ILE A 2 18.44 -4.54 9.58
C ILE A 2 18.58 -5.80 8.72
N GLU A 3 19.22 -5.70 7.56
CA GLU A 3 19.43 -6.79 6.60
C GLU A 3 20.04 -8.04 7.25
N HIS A 4 21.03 -7.86 8.13
CA HIS A 4 21.68 -8.96 8.86
C HIS A 4 20.69 -9.77 9.72
N TYR A 5 19.61 -9.12 10.18
CA TYR A 5 18.54 -9.77 10.91
C TYR A 5 17.53 -10.46 9.99
N LEU A 6 17.33 -9.90 8.79
CA LEU A 6 16.35 -10.40 7.82
C LEU A 6 16.88 -11.53 6.94
N TYR A 7 18.14 -11.43 6.51
CA TYR A 7 18.74 -12.39 5.56
C TYR A 7 18.68 -13.86 6.02
N PRO A 8 18.91 -14.19 7.29
CA PRO A 8 18.75 -15.58 7.79
C PRO A 8 17.32 -16.13 7.67
N LEU A 9 16.31 -15.27 7.60
CA LEU A 9 14.89 -15.64 7.50
C LEU A 9 14.42 -15.87 6.07
N VAL A 10 15.25 -15.52 5.08
CA VAL A 10 14.93 -15.77 3.66
C VAL A 10 14.90 -17.27 3.40
N CYS A 11 13.79 -17.75 2.81
CA CYS A 11 13.64 -19.17 2.58
C CYS A 11 14.69 -19.72 1.59
N GLU A 12 15.14 -20.94 1.81
CA GLU A 12 16.15 -21.60 0.96
C GLU A 12 15.73 -21.68 -0.50
N ARG A 13 14.43 -21.82 -0.75
CA ARG A 13 13.92 -21.85 -2.11
C ARG A 13 14.13 -20.52 -2.86
N PHE A 14 13.98 -19.38 -2.18
CA PHE A 14 14.26 -18.08 -2.79
C PHE A 14 15.75 -17.92 -3.08
N LYS A 15 16.63 -18.43 -2.20
CA LYS A 15 18.08 -18.36 -2.35
C LYS A 15 18.56 -19.22 -3.54
N ASN A 16 18.03 -20.44 -3.69
CA ASN A 16 18.60 -21.47 -4.53
C ASN A 16 17.82 -21.79 -5.83
N ASP A 17 16.54 -21.35 -5.94
CA ASP A 17 15.69 -21.58 -7.11
C ASP A 17 15.45 -20.27 -7.86
N ALA A 18 16.14 -20.07 -8.97
CA ALA A 18 16.02 -18.86 -9.79
C ALA A 18 14.58 -18.64 -10.32
N ARG A 19 13.90 -19.70 -10.73
CA ARG A 19 12.51 -19.62 -11.25
C ARG A 19 11.53 -19.19 -10.16
N TYR A 20 11.69 -19.72 -8.95
CA TYR A 20 10.90 -19.31 -7.80
C TYR A 20 11.15 -17.84 -7.46
N ARG A 21 12.42 -17.42 -7.41
CA ARG A 21 12.79 -16.03 -7.13
C ARG A 21 12.21 -15.07 -8.17
N GLU A 22 12.33 -15.37 -9.46
CA GLU A 22 11.72 -14.57 -10.51
C GLU A 22 10.19 -14.48 -10.39
N GLY A 23 9.54 -15.60 -10.05
CA GLY A 23 8.10 -15.63 -9.79
C GLY A 23 7.70 -14.73 -8.62
N HIS A 24 8.46 -14.78 -7.53
CA HIS A 24 8.24 -13.95 -6.34
C HIS A 24 8.43 -12.44 -6.66
N LEU A 25 9.54 -12.09 -7.32
CA LEU A 25 9.81 -10.71 -7.72
C LEU A 25 8.75 -10.17 -8.68
N ARG A 26 8.28 -11.01 -9.62
CA ARG A 26 7.18 -10.64 -10.53
C ARG A 26 5.88 -10.34 -9.79
N VAL A 27 5.57 -11.08 -8.73
CA VAL A 27 4.37 -10.84 -7.91
C VAL A 27 4.49 -9.53 -7.14
N ILE A 28 5.63 -9.28 -6.49
CA ILE A 28 5.90 -8.03 -5.79
C ILE A 28 5.85 -6.86 -6.79
N ASN A 29 6.45 -7.05 -7.97
CA ASN A 29 6.59 -6.02 -9.00
C ASN A 29 7.19 -4.73 -8.42
N ALA A 30 8.31 -4.87 -7.68
CA ALA A 30 9.05 -3.72 -7.18
C ALA A 30 9.65 -2.91 -8.34
N LEU A 31 9.94 -1.64 -8.08
CA LEU A 31 10.70 -0.80 -9.01
C LEU A 31 12.09 -1.44 -9.26
N PRO A 32 12.67 -1.26 -10.45
CA PRO A 32 13.94 -1.92 -10.82
C PRO A 32 15.10 -1.63 -9.85
N GLU A 33 15.11 -0.44 -9.26
CA GLU A 33 16.15 0.02 -8.33
C GLU A 33 15.98 -0.54 -6.92
N ARG A 34 14.76 -1.02 -6.59
CA ARG A 34 14.41 -1.49 -5.25
C ARG A 34 15.00 -2.86 -4.98
N LYS A 35 15.85 -2.94 -3.98
CA LYS A 35 16.42 -4.20 -3.50
C LYS A 35 15.35 -5.02 -2.77
N VAL A 36 15.29 -6.32 -3.07
CA VAL A 36 14.35 -7.29 -2.46
C VAL A 36 15.14 -8.47 -1.90
N LEU A 37 14.94 -8.77 -0.62
CA LEU A 37 15.57 -9.90 0.07
C LEU A 37 14.84 -11.22 -0.15
N GLY A 38 13.50 -11.16 -0.30
CA GLY A 38 12.65 -12.32 -0.58
C GLY A 38 11.95 -12.90 0.65
N LEU A 39 11.68 -12.10 1.68
CA LEU A 39 10.84 -12.51 2.80
C LEU A 39 9.37 -12.47 2.40
N HIS A 40 8.60 -13.40 2.97
CA HIS A 40 7.14 -13.37 2.86
C HIS A 40 6.51 -12.51 3.96
N THR A 41 5.28 -12.06 3.73
CA THR A 41 4.55 -11.20 4.67
C THR A 41 4.44 -11.77 6.10
N PRO A 42 4.23 -13.08 6.34
CA PRO A 42 4.19 -13.62 7.69
C PRO A 42 5.50 -13.42 8.47
N GLU A 43 6.65 -13.62 7.81
CA GLU A 43 7.97 -13.41 8.43
C GLU A 43 8.17 -11.94 8.78
N MET A 44 7.84 -11.02 7.85
CA MET A 44 7.94 -9.57 8.09
C MET A 44 7.05 -9.13 9.27
N LYS A 45 5.84 -9.67 9.40
CA LYS A 45 4.95 -9.40 10.55
C LYS A 45 5.54 -9.90 11.87
N ARG A 46 6.15 -11.09 11.87
CA ARG A 46 6.82 -11.65 13.04
C ARG A 46 7.99 -10.78 13.46
N VAL A 47 8.83 -10.39 12.51
CA VAL A 47 9.98 -9.50 12.74
C VAL A 47 9.54 -8.15 13.30
N ALA A 48 8.56 -7.50 12.70
CA ALA A 48 8.06 -6.22 13.19
C ALA A 48 7.53 -6.32 14.63
N LYS A 49 6.82 -7.40 14.96
CA LYS A 49 6.35 -7.64 16.33
C LYS A 49 7.52 -7.85 17.30
N GLU A 50 8.53 -8.61 16.91
CA GLU A 50 9.72 -8.88 17.72
C GLU A 50 10.51 -7.59 17.98
N ILE A 51 10.77 -6.79 16.93
CA ILE A 51 11.44 -5.49 17.06
C ILE A 51 10.62 -4.55 17.95
N SER A 52 9.31 -4.53 17.81
CA SER A 52 8.43 -3.67 18.64
C SER A 52 8.51 -4.04 20.15
N LEU A 53 8.79 -5.30 20.48
CA LEU A 53 8.86 -5.76 21.86
C LEU A 53 10.27 -5.69 22.44
N ASN A 54 11.27 -6.07 21.66
CA ASN A 54 12.63 -6.31 22.12
C ASN A 54 13.67 -5.33 21.53
N GLY A 55 13.26 -4.50 20.56
CA GLY A 55 14.19 -3.70 19.79
C GLY A 55 14.98 -4.53 18.77
N ALA A 56 15.93 -3.90 18.10
CA ALA A 56 16.85 -4.53 17.16
C ALA A 56 18.22 -3.84 17.16
N ALA A 57 19.24 -4.58 16.75
CA ALA A 57 20.52 -4.00 16.40
C ALA A 57 20.40 -3.38 14.99
N VAL A 58 20.68 -2.09 14.87
CA VAL A 58 20.60 -1.31 13.62
C VAL A 58 21.98 -0.80 13.25
N LYS A 59 22.30 -0.83 11.96
CA LYS A 59 23.52 -0.22 11.43
C LYS A 59 23.15 0.79 10.36
N LEU A 60 23.43 2.06 10.60
CA LEU A 60 23.23 3.10 9.61
C LEU A 60 24.30 3.04 8.50
N PRO A 61 24.01 3.53 7.30
CA PRO A 61 25.01 3.65 6.24
C PRO A 61 26.19 4.51 6.70
N GLY A 62 27.41 3.96 6.62
CA GLY A 62 28.63 4.64 7.06
C GLY A 62 29.08 4.32 8.49
N ASP A 63 28.21 3.78 9.34
CA ASP A 63 28.59 3.37 10.70
C ASP A 63 29.47 2.10 10.68
N LYS A 64 30.40 2.00 11.64
CA LYS A 64 31.22 0.82 11.83
C LYS A 64 30.54 -0.22 12.72
N GLU A 65 29.74 0.22 13.68
CA GLU A 65 29.13 -0.62 14.71
C GLU A 65 27.62 -0.63 14.62
N PHE A 66 26.98 -1.61 15.26
CA PHE A 66 25.56 -1.71 15.43
C PHE A 66 25.11 -1.01 16.72
N ALA A 67 24.03 -0.24 16.65
CA ALA A 67 23.35 0.32 17.82
C ALA A 67 22.13 -0.53 18.18
N CYS A 68 21.93 -0.80 19.48
CA CYS A 68 20.68 -1.38 19.97
C CYS A 68 19.60 -0.30 20.00
N CYS A 69 18.54 -0.49 19.21
CA CYS A 69 17.43 0.44 19.04
C CYS A 69 16.12 -0.20 19.50
N SER A 70 15.30 0.56 20.23
CA SER A 70 13.89 0.25 20.43
C SER A 70 13.13 0.28 19.11
N GLY A 71 11.91 -0.27 19.07
CA GLY A 71 11.09 -0.23 17.85
C GLY A 71 10.85 1.20 17.32
N GLN A 72 10.71 2.19 18.20
CA GLN A 72 10.57 3.60 17.82
C GLN A 72 11.87 4.18 17.24
N GLU A 73 13.02 3.84 17.85
CA GLU A 73 14.32 4.26 17.33
C GLU A 73 14.63 3.63 15.99
N VAL A 74 14.21 2.37 15.76
CA VAL A 74 14.33 1.72 14.43
C VAL A 74 13.54 2.52 13.38
N ILE A 75 12.33 2.99 13.69
CA ILE A 75 11.55 3.86 12.78
C ILE A 75 12.35 5.13 12.50
N ARG A 76 12.86 5.81 13.52
CA ARG A 76 13.66 7.04 13.34
C ARG A 76 14.92 6.80 12.51
N CYS A 77 15.54 5.63 12.64
CA CYS A 77 16.68 5.25 11.80
C CYS A 77 16.26 5.11 10.33
N PHE A 78 15.09 4.53 10.04
CA PHE A 78 14.57 4.45 8.67
C PHE A 78 14.27 5.84 8.08
N GLU A 79 13.78 6.78 8.89
CA GLU A 79 13.50 8.17 8.48
C GLU A 79 14.76 8.96 8.11
N GLN A 80 15.92 8.57 8.61
CA GLN A 80 17.20 9.26 8.39
C GLN A 80 17.91 8.89 7.10
N VAL A 81 17.42 7.88 6.38
CA VAL A 81 18.07 7.39 5.16
C VAL A 81 17.17 7.54 3.94
N PRO A 82 17.75 7.76 2.74
CA PRO A 82 16.97 7.76 1.51
C PRO A 82 16.21 6.45 1.33
N SER A 83 14.95 6.54 0.90
CA SER A 83 14.07 5.37 0.77
C SER A 83 14.61 4.31 -0.18
N GLU A 84 15.33 4.71 -1.23
CA GLU A 84 15.99 3.83 -2.19
C GLU A 84 17.14 3.02 -1.60
N SER A 85 17.67 3.42 -0.45
CA SER A 85 18.69 2.65 0.28
C SER A 85 18.11 1.50 1.09
N LEU A 86 16.80 1.55 1.40
CA LEU A 86 16.09 0.51 2.14
C LEU A 86 15.75 -0.67 1.23
N PHE A 87 15.80 -1.88 1.80
CA PHE A 87 15.18 -3.03 1.15
C PHE A 87 13.65 -2.90 1.17
N TYR A 88 12.98 -3.49 0.19
CA TYR A 88 11.52 -3.60 0.15
C TYR A 88 10.95 -4.10 1.50
N GLU A 89 11.57 -5.11 2.07
CA GLU A 89 11.16 -5.69 3.36
C GLU A 89 11.32 -4.72 4.52
N GLU A 90 12.37 -3.91 4.53
CA GLU A 90 12.57 -2.88 5.55
C GLU A 90 11.46 -1.83 5.49
N THR A 91 11.05 -1.43 4.27
CA THR A 91 9.92 -0.51 4.09
C THR A 91 8.60 -1.12 4.57
N VAL A 92 8.34 -2.41 4.30
CA VAL A 92 7.16 -3.12 4.84
C VAL A 92 7.21 -3.20 6.36
N ILE A 93 8.37 -3.54 6.94
CA ILE A 93 8.57 -3.66 8.38
C ILE A 93 8.38 -2.30 9.07
N TRP A 94 8.85 -1.21 8.47
CA TRP A 94 8.59 0.14 8.98
C TRP A 94 7.10 0.39 9.20
N GLY A 95 6.27 0.20 8.17
CA GLY A 95 4.81 0.35 8.30
C GLY A 95 4.18 -0.59 9.33
N LEU A 96 4.68 -1.82 9.44
CA LEU A 96 4.22 -2.77 10.45
C LEU A 96 4.62 -2.34 11.86
N LEU A 97 5.79 -1.74 12.08
CA LEU A 97 6.21 -1.17 13.36
C LEU A 97 5.30 -0.01 13.80
N VAL A 98 4.93 0.89 12.86
CA VAL A 98 3.93 1.94 13.13
C VAL A 98 2.60 1.33 13.59
N ASN A 99 2.21 0.18 13.02
CA ASN A 99 0.96 -0.48 13.37
C ASN A 99 0.98 -1.22 14.72
N CYS A 100 2.07 -1.90 15.07
CA CYS A 100 2.12 -2.77 16.24
C CYS A 100 2.72 -2.11 17.50
N GLY A 101 3.43 -0.98 17.38
CA GLY A 101 4.01 -0.26 18.51
C GLY A 101 2.95 0.36 19.44
N LYS A 102 3.37 0.71 20.64
CA LYS A 102 2.52 1.37 21.63
C LYS A 102 2.61 2.89 21.46
N TYR A 103 1.95 3.42 20.43
CA TYR A 103 1.93 4.84 20.09
C TYR A 103 0.53 5.43 20.26
N THR A 104 0.46 6.71 20.60
CA THR A 104 -0.76 7.50 20.52
C THR A 104 -1.22 7.67 19.08
N VAL A 105 -2.43 8.18 18.88
CA VAL A 105 -2.94 8.47 17.52
C VAL A 105 -2.08 9.53 16.86
N ASP A 106 -1.75 10.61 17.59
CA ASP A 106 -0.98 11.73 17.04
C ASP A 106 0.43 11.30 16.61
N GLU A 107 1.14 10.52 17.46
CA GLU A 107 2.44 9.94 17.08
C GLU A 107 2.36 9.08 15.81
N ARG A 108 1.28 8.29 15.66
CA ARG A 108 1.09 7.47 14.43
C ARG A 108 0.85 8.33 13.20
N LEU A 109 0.08 9.41 13.33
CA LEU A 109 -0.19 10.31 12.20
C LEU A 109 1.07 11.07 11.79
N GLU A 110 1.90 11.47 12.77
CA GLU A 110 3.21 12.05 12.50
C GLU A 110 4.13 11.06 11.76
N MET A 111 4.25 9.82 12.26
CA MET A 111 5.01 8.75 11.58
C MET A 111 4.46 8.48 10.16
N LEU A 112 3.13 8.54 9.96
CA LEU A 112 2.52 8.37 8.64
C LEU A 112 2.87 9.49 7.67
N SER A 113 3.01 10.71 8.16
CA SER A 113 3.42 11.84 7.32
C SER A 113 4.82 11.63 6.73
N CYS A 114 5.68 10.88 7.41
CA CYS A 114 6.99 10.45 6.88
C CYS A 114 6.89 9.16 6.05
N TYR A 115 6.02 8.23 6.43
CA TYR A 115 5.97 6.89 5.83
C TYR A 115 5.18 6.84 4.53
N VAL A 116 4.05 7.56 4.42
CA VAL A 116 3.22 7.52 3.19
C VAL A 116 4.00 7.98 1.95
N PRO A 117 4.80 9.08 2.01
CA PRO A 117 5.58 9.53 0.86
C PRO A 117 6.64 8.55 0.34
N ILE A 118 7.08 7.60 1.15
CA ILE A 118 8.07 6.60 0.73
C ILE A 118 7.44 5.28 0.24
N MET A 119 6.12 5.17 0.28
CA MET A 119 5.44 4.03 -0.33
C MET A 119 5.61 4.06 -1.85
N ASP A 120 6.21 3.02 -2.38
CA ASP A 120 6.50 2.89 -3.81
C ASP A 120 5.97 1.60 -4.41
N ASN A 121 5.23 0.80 -3.61
CA ASN A 121 4.79 -0.54 -4.01
C ASN A 121 3.40 -0.87 -3.45
N TRP A 122 2.60 -1.60 -4.23
CA TRP A 122 1.27 -2.02 -3.82
C TRP A 122 1.28 -2.87 -2.55
N ALA A 123 2.26 -3.77 -2.41
CA ALA A 123 2.32 -4.65 -1.25
C ALA A 123 2.75 -3.89 0.03
N VAL A 124 3.59 -2.85 -0.09
CA VAL A 124 3.92 -1.93 1.02
C VAL A 124 2.65 -1.24 1.51
N CYS A 125 1.93 -0.57 0.62
CA CYS A 125 0.71 0.17 0.92
C CYS A 125 -0.39 -0.74 1.50
N ASP A 126 -0.69 -1.85 0.82
CA ASP A 126 -1.80 -2.74 1.17
C ASP A 126 -1.51 -3.50 2.48
N THR A 127 -0.25 -3.92 2.70
CA THR A 127 0.14 -4.55 3.96
C THR A 127 0.00 -3.59 5.13
N TYR A 128 0.40 -2.33 4.96
CA TYR A 128 0.19 -1.31 5.97
C TYR A 128 -1.30 -1.15 6.29
N CYS A 129 -2.12 -0.81 5.31
CA CYS A 129 -3.55 -0.53 5.49
C CYS A 129 -4.32 -1.71 6.09
N ALA A 130 -4.06 -2.92 5.63
CA ALA A 130 -4.72 -4.14 6.14
C ALA A 130 -4.38 -4.46 7.60
N ASN A 131 -3.26 -3.95 8.13
CA ASN A 131 -2.83 -4.17 9.50
C ASN A 131 -3.06 -2.94 10.41
N ALA A 132 -3.48 -1.81 9.89
CA ALA A 132 -3.73 -0.56 10.63
C ALA A 132 -5.05 -0.59 11.42
N LYS A 133 -5.24 -1.63 12.24
CA LYS A 133 -6.48 -1.79 13.05
C LYS A 133 -6.73 -0.65 14.04
N TRP A 134 -5.70 0.09 14.38
CA TRP A 134 -5.81 1.28 15.22
C TRP A 134 -6.66 2.36 14.56
N MET A 135 -6.64 2.50 13.22
CA MET A 135 -7.47 3.46 12.47
C MET A 135 -8.97 3.20 12.66
N LEU A 136 -9.38 1.96 12.93
CA LEU A 136 -10.79 1.63 13.19
C LEU A 136 -11.30 2.19 14.52
N LYS A 137 -10.38 2.58 15.42
CA LYS A 137 -10.69 3.11 16.77
C LYS A 137 -10.57 4.63 16.85
N VAL A 138 -10.08 5.27 15.80
CA VAL A 138 -9.98 6.73 15.69
C VAL A 138 -11.34 7.30 15.34
N ASP A 139 -11.60 8.53 15.79
CA ASP A 139 -12.76 9.28 15.34
C ASP A 139 -12.81 9.35 13.81
N LYS A 140 -13.98 9.03 13.25
CA LYS A 140 -14.13 8.87 11.80
C LYS A 140 -13.97 10.18 11.03
N GLU A 141 -14.55 11.26 11.56
CA GLU A 141 -14.44 12.59 10.95
C GLU A 141 -12.98 13.09 10.95
N PHE A 142 -12.29 12.85 12.04
CA PHE A 142 -10.87 13.20 12.16
C PHE A 142 -10.01 12.39 11.18
N LEU A 143 -10.21 11.06 11.12
CA LEU A 143 -9.48 10.19 10.20
C LEU A 143 -9.80 10.52 8.74
N TRP A 144 -11.09 10.82 8.41
CA TRP A 144 -11.49 11.21 7.07
C TRP A 144 -10.79 12.49 6.62
N ARG A 145 -10.72 13.50 7.48
CA ARG A 145 -9.98 14.75 7.21
C ARG A 145 -8.49 14.52 7.01
N PHE A 146 -7.88 13.62 7.79
CA PHE A 146 -6.48 13.24 7.62
C PHE A 146 -6.21 12.60 6.26
N LEU A 147 -7.16 11.86 5.70
CA LEU A 147 -6.97 11.20 4.39
C LEU A 147 -7.12 12.16 3.20
N GLN A 148 -7.79 13.31 3.34
CA GLN A 148 -8.08 14.19 2.21
C GLN A 148 -6.85 14.68 1.44
N PRO A 149 -5.77 15.17 2.08
CA PRO A 149 -4.57 15.62 1.37
C PRO A 149 -3.93 14.51 0.52
N TRP A 150 -4.03 13.26 0.95
CA TRP A 150 -3.48 12.12 0.20
C TRP A 150 -4.30 11.79 -1.05
N PHE A 151 -5.61 12.00 -1.03
CA PHE A 151 -6.44 11.92 -2.23
C PHE A 151 -6.11 13.01 -3.26
N GLU A 152 -5.62 14.15 -2.81
CA GLU A 152 -5.26 15.31 -3.64
C GLU A 152 -3.81 15.26 -4.14
N SER A 153 -3.06 14.27 -3.71
CA SER A 153 -1.70 14.09 -4.15
C SER A 153 -1.59 13.77 -5.63
N HIS A 154 -0.47 14.16 -6.22
CA HIS A 154 -0.10 13.77 -7.59
C HIS A 154 0.76 12.50 -7.63
N ARG A 155 1.03 11.84 -6.50
CA ARG A 155 1.86 10.63 -6.43
C ARG A 155 1.01 9.38 -6.29
N GLU A 156 1.26 8.40 -7.13
CA GLU A 156 0.43 7.20 -7.28
C GLU A 156 0.16 6.47 -5.96
N PHE A 157 1.19 6.26 -5.13
CA PHE A 157 1.03 5.48 -3.89
C PHE A 157 0.50 6.30 -2.72
N GLU A 158 0.62 7.60 -2.72
CA GLU A 158 -0.07 8.47 -1.75
C GLU A 158 -1.59 8.42 -1.98
N VAL A 159 -2.02 8.56 -3.25
CA VAL A 159 -3.44 8.40 -3.61
C VAL A 159 -3.93 6.98 -3.33
N ARG A 160 -3.11 5.95 -3.67
CA ARG A 160 -3.46 4.57 -3.35
C ARG A 160 -3.64 4.34 -1.86
N PHE A 161 -2.77 4.92 -1.01
CA PHE A 161 -2.90 4.85 0.43
C PHE A 161 -4.27 5.37 0.89
N ALA A 162 -4.69 6.56 0.43
CA ALA A 162 -5.99 7.13 0.77
C ALA A 162 -7.16 6.21 0.35
N ILE A 163 -7.10 5.65 -0.86
CA ILE A 163 -8.11 4.72 -1.40
C ILE A 163 -8.18 3.44 -0.54
N VAL A 164 -7.03 2.80 -0.27
CA VAL A 164 -7.01 1.52 0.44
C VAL A 164 -7.33 1.70 1.93
N ALA A 165 -6.87 2.79 2.56
CA ALA A 165 -7.26 3.15 3.91
C ALA A 165 -8.78 3.39 4.01
N SER A 166 -9.37 4.10 3.03
CA SER A 166 -10.82 4.31 2.97
C SER A 166 -11.58 3.00 2.77
N MET A 167 -11.08 2.10 1.92
CA MET A 167 -11.66 0.77 1.75
C MET A 167 -11.65 -0.03 3.07
N CYS A 168 -10.58 0.07 3.86
CA CYS A 168 -10.46 -0.64 5.14
C CYS A 168 -11.33 -0.03 6.25
N CYS A 169 -11.51 1.31 6.26
CA CYS A 169 -12.07 2.03 7.39
C CYS A 169 -13.46 2.61 7.17
N PHE A 170 -13.86 2.91 5.92
CA PHE A 170 -15.05 3.72 5.61
C PHE A 170 -16.09 3.03 4.73
N LEU A 171 -15.95 1.74 4.39
CA LEU A 171 -17.04 1.01 3.72
C LEU A 171 -18.14 0.62 4.72
N GLN A 172 -18.87 1.63 5.18
CA GLN A 172 -19.99 1.58 6.11
C GLN A 172 -21.12 2.42 5.53
N GLU A 173 -22.35 2.18 5.96
CA GLU A 173 -23.55 2.82 5.40
C GLU A 173 -23.45 4.36 5.41
N GLU A 174 -22.99 4.91 6.53
CA GLU A 174 -22.93 6.35 6.79
C GLU A 174 -21.83 7.05 5.96
N TRP A 175 -20.81 6.31 5.53
CA TRP A 175 -19.65 6.87 4.84
C TRP A 175 -19.58 6.53 3.35
N LEU A 176 -20.48 5.66 2.89
CA LEU A 176 -20.38 5.09 1.54
C LEU A 176 -20.46 6.15 0.44
N ASP A 177 -21.36 7.13 0.60
CA ASP A 177 -21.54 8.22 -0.37
C ASP A 177 -20.31 9.12 -0.41
N SER A 178 -19.75 9.48 0.75
CA SER A 178 -18.52 10.27 0.83
C SER A 178 -17.34 9.56 0.17
N VAL A 179 -17.21 8.24 0.35
CA VAL A 179 -16.18 7.44 -0.31
C VAL A 179 -16.38 7.41 -1.83
N PHE A 180 -17.62 7.21 -2.28
CA PHE A 180 -17.95 7.17 -3.71
C PHE A 180 -17.73 8.54 -4.38
N GLU A 181 -18.19 9.61 -3.76
CA GLU A 181 -17.96 10.97 -4.25
C GLU A 181 -16.45 11.25 -4.37
N ARG A 182 -15.67 10.88 -3.35
CA ARG A 182 -14.24 11.16 -3.35
C ARG A 182 -13.48 10.41 -4.45
N ILE A 183 -13.81 9.15 -4.73
CA ILE A 183 -13.17 8.42 -5.84
C ILE A 183 -13.67 8.88 -7.21
N ASP A 184 -14.89 9.40 -7.33
CA ASP A 184 -15.42 9.96 -8.57
C ASP A 184 -14.78 11.30 -8.94
N MET A 185 -14.22 12.01 -7.94
CA MET A 185 -13.52 13.28 -8.11
C MET A 185 -12.02 13.12 -8.45
N LEU A 186 -11.48 11.89 -8.52
CA LEU A 186 -10.07 11.66 -8.77
C LEU A 186 -9.65 12.10 -10.19
N SER A 187 -8.65 12.96 -10.27
CA SER A 187 -7.99 13.35 -11.53
C SER A 187 -6.90 12.35 -11.91
N PHE A 188 -7.27 11.20 -12.46
CA PHE A 188 -6.31 10.14 -12.82
C PHE A 188 -5.20 10.60 -13.76
N ASN A 189 -5.44 11.62 -14.57
CA ASN A 189 -4.48 12.12 -15.56
C ASN A 189 -3.36 12.96 -14.92
N ASP A 190 -3.62 13.52 -13.73
CA ASP A 190 -2.68 14.39 -13.01
C ASP A 190 -1.76 13.58 -12.06
N ILE A 191 -1.98 12.26 -11.95
CA ILE A 191 -1.23 11.39 -11.06
C ILE A 191 0.00 10.83 -11.77
N VAL A 192 1.17 11.07 -11.17
CA VAL A 192 2.46 10.59 -11.65
C VAL A 192 2.70 9.17 -11.15
N SER A 193 3.08 8.27 -12.05
CA SER A 193 3.48 6.90 -11.75
C SER A 193 4.97 6.69 -12.05
N GLU A 194 5.69 6.04 -11.17
CA GLU A 194 7.06 5.59 -11.43
C GLU A 194 7.09 4.30 -12.26
N TYR A 195 5.98 3.57 -12.30
CA TYR A 195 5.86 2.31 -13.04
C TYR A 195 5.71 2.53 -14.54
N ARG A 196 6.47 1.79 -15.32
CA ARG A 196 6.37 1.73 -16.80
C ARG A 196 5.91 0.35 -17.28
N THR A 197 5.97 -0.63 -16.39
CA THR A 197 5.57 -2.02 -16.68
C THR A 197 4.74 -2.60 -15.55
N ILE A 198 3.83 -3.51 -15.88
CA ILE A 198 3.10 -4.34 -14.93
C ILE A 198 3.25 -5.80 -15.37
N ASN A 199 3.73 -6.66 -14.47
CA ASN A 199 4.01 -8.06 -14.78
C ASN A 199 4.87 -8.23 -16.06
N SER A 200 5.92 -7.43 -16.17
CA SER A 200 6.85 -7.38 -17.32
C SER A 200 6.22 -6.94 -18.65
N LYS A 201 4.99 -6.42 -18.63
CA LYS A 201 4.32 -5.86 -19.83
C LYS A 201 4.33 -4.35 -19.75
N PRO A 202 4.69 -3.63 -20.83
CA PRO A 202 4.62 -2.18 -20.86
C PRO A 202 3.21 -1.68 -20.53
N LEU A 203 3.13 -0.65 -19.70
CA LEU A 203 1.91 0.13 -19.56
C LEU A 203 1.65 0.90 -20.85
N LYS A 204 0.39 0.93 -21.26
CA LYS A 204 0.01 1.69 -22.46
C LYS A 204 0.14 3.17 -22.17
N ALA A 205 0.67 3.92 -23.13
CA ALA A 205 0.56 5.36 -23.15
C ALA A 205 -0.92 5.73 -23.09
N GLN A 206 -1.24 6.73 -22.29
CA GLN A 206 -2.60 7.24 -22.16
C GLN A 206 -2.59 8.73 -22.43
N GLU A 207 -3.29 9.13 -23.50
CA GLU A 207 -3.43 10.52 -23.88
C GLU A 207 -4.05 11.34 -22.74
N GLY A 208 -3.49 12.52 -22.47
CA GLY A 208 -3.94 13.42 -21.41
C GLY A 208 -3.33 13.14 -20.03
N CYS A 209 -2.60 12.03 -19.83
CA CYS A 209 -1.82 11.84 -18.61
C CYS A 209 -0.53 12.66 -18.62
N VAL A 210 -0.18 13.25 -17.48
CA VAL A 210 1.04 14.07 -17.30
C VAL A 210 2.32 13.37 -17.81
N GLN A 211 2.37 12.06 -17.76
CA GLN A 211 3.53 11.26 -18.16
C GLN A 211 3.23 10.25 -19.30
N ASP A 212 2.14 10.41 -20.03
CA ASP A 212 1.63 9.44 -21.02
C ASP A 212 1.46 7.99 -20.46
N VAL A 213 1.54 7.82 -19.15
CA VAL A 213 1.43 6.53 -18.49
C VAL A 213 0.28 6.57 -17.50
N SER A 214 -0.63 5.62 -17.64
CA SER A 214 -1.74 5.47 -16.70
C SER A 214 -1.25 5.11 -15.29
N PRO A 215 -1.74 5.77 -14.21
CA PRO A 215 -1.45 5.39 -12.83
C PRO A 215 -2.19 4.08 -12.50
N TYR A 216 -1.61 2.97 -12.91
CA TYR A 216 -2.23 1.64 -12.85
C TYR A 216 -2.65 1.25 -11.43
N TYR A 217 -1.81 1.52 -10.44
CA TYR A 217 -2.06 1.09 -9.06
C TYR A 217 -3.15 1.92 -8.38
N VAL A 218 -3.34 3.20 -8.74
CA VAL A 218 -4.50 3.99 -8.32
C VAL A 218 -5.77 3.42 -8.95
N ARG A 219 -5.79 3.19 -10.27
CA ARG A 219 -6.93 2.62 -11.00
C ARG A 219 -7.32 1.25 -10.45
N MET A 220 -6.34 0.41 -10.16
CA MET A 220 -6.55 -0.90 -9.54
C MET A 220 -7.04 -0.77 -8.08
N GLY A 221 -6.57 0.24 -7.34
CA GLY A 221 -7.04 0.54 -5.99
C GLY A 221 -8.52 0.88 -5.96
N VAL A 222 -8.97 1.78 -6.85
CA VAL A 222 -10.40 2.13 -7.02
C VAL A 222 -11.21 0.90 -7.42
N ALA A 223 -10.74 0.11 -8.38
CA ALA A 223 -11.40 -1.12 -8.81
C ALA A 223 -11.55 -2.13 -7.65
N TRP A 224 -10.55 -2.25 -6.79
CA TRP A 224 -10.59 -3.13 -5.62
C TRP A 224 -11.55 -2.59 -4.54
N LEU A 225 -11.52 -1.29 -4.27
CA LEU A 225 -12.48 -0.63 -3.36
C LEU A 225 -13.91 -0.90 -3.80
N LEU A 226 -14.23 -0.68 -5.09
CA LEU A 226 -15.57 -0.92 -5.64
C LEU A 226 -15.98 -2.40 -5.58
N ALA A 227 -15.08 -3.34 -5.89
CA ALA A 227 -15.36 -4.77 -5.75
C ALA A 227 -15.60 -5.18 -4.29
N THR A 228 -14.95 -4.51 -3.34
CA THR A 228 -15.17 -4.72 -1.90
C THR A 228 -16.49 -4.10 -1.45
N ALA A 229 -16.83 -2.91 -1.95
CA ALA A 229 -18.12 -2.26 -1.72
C ALA A 229 -19.27 -3.08 -2.30
N LEU A 230 -19.12 -3.66 -3.50
CA LEU A 230 -20.11 -4.52 -4.12
C LEU A 230 -20.49 -5.72 -3.23
N ALA A 231 -19.53 -6.28 -2.50
CA ALA A 231 -19.79 -7.40 -1.59
C ALA A 231 -20.66 -7.03 -0.38
N LYS A 232 -20.64 -5.75 0.01
CA LYS A 232 -21.40 -5.23 1.18
C LYS A 232 -22.67 -4.48 0.77
N PHE A 233 -22.60 -3.71 -0.29
CA PHE A 233 -23.62 -2.76 -0.75
C PHE A 233 -23.89 -2.91 -2.26
N PRO A 234 -24.40 -4.06 -2.73
CA PRO A 234 -24.46 -4.38 -4.15
C PRO A 234 -25.27 -3.37 -4.96
N GLU A 235 -26.45 -2.98 -4.50
CA GLU A 235 -27.33 -2.05 -5.24
C GLU A 235 -26.72 -0.65 -5.33
N ARG A 236 -26.25 -0.12 -4.21
CA ARG A 236 -25.65 1.23 -4.16
C ARG A 236 -24.38 1.30 -5.00
N THR A 237 -23.55 0.24 -4.96
CA THR A 237 -22.32 0.19 -5.77
C THR A 237 -22.62 0.16 -7.26
N ARG A 238 -23.62 -0.62 -7.70
CA ARG A 238 -24.04 -0.65 -9.11
C ARG A 238 -24.60 0.70 -9.57
N LEU A 239 -25.47 1.30 -8.78
CA LEU A 239 -26.04 2.62 -9.08
C LEU A 239 -24.92 3.66 -9.23
N PHE A 240 -23.98 3.70 -8.28
CA PHE A 240 -22.82 4.59 -8.36
C PHE A 240 -22.01 4.35 -9.63
N VAL A 241 -21.59 3.12 -9.93
CA VAL A 241 -20.74 2.83 -11.09
C VAL A 241 -21.41 3.22 -12.41
N ARG A 242 -22.74 3.04 -12.53
CA ARG A 242 -23.50 3.43 -13.74
C ARG A 242 -23.60 4.95 -13.93
N SER A 243 -23.60 5.72 -12.85
CA SER A 243 -23.73 7.19 -12.89
C SER A 243 -22.40 7.93 -12.73
N SER A 244 -21.31 7.22 -12.38
CA SER A 244 -20.01 7.81 -12.10
C SER A 244 -19.29 8.33 -13.36
N ARG A 245 -18.36 9.26 -13.14
CA ARG A 245 -17.44 9.77 -14.15
C ARG A 245 -16.15 8.94 -14.26
N LEU A 246 -16.11 7.78 -13.62
CA LEU A 246 -14.94 6.91 -13.63
C LEU A 246 -14.53 6.51 -15.06
N PRO A 247 -13.25 6.55 -15.40
CA PRO A 247 -12.76 6.11 -16.71
C PRO A 247 -13.19 4.67 -17.03
N ALA A 248 -13.50 4.40 -18.29
CA ALA A 248 -13.98 3.10 -18.75
C ALA A 248 -13.02 1.93 -18.45
N ASP A 249 -11.71 2.19 -18.37
CA ASP A 249 -10.72 1.18 -17.98
C ASP A 249 -10.79 0.86 -16.48
N VAL A 250 -11.08 1.83 -15.61
CA VAL A 250 -11.32 1.60 -14.17
C VAL A 250 -12.57 0.72 -13.99
N VAL A 251 -13.64 1.01 -14.73
CA VAL A 251 -14.86 0.19 -14.69
C VAL A 251 -14.57 -1.24 -15.18
N ARG A 252 -13.78 -1.41 -16.26
CA ARG A 252 -13.35 -2.74 -16.70
C ARG A 252 -12.51 -3.50 -15.65
N LEU A 253 -11.61 -2.79 -14.97
CA LEU A 253 -10.82 -3.35 -13.86
C LEU A 253 -11.71 -3.79 -12.70
N TYR A 254 -12.69 -2.97 -12.33
CA TYR A 254 -13.69 -3.28 -11.30
C TYR A 254 -14.48 -4.56 -11.64
N VAL A 255 -15.05 -4.65 -12.85
CA VAL A 255 -15.80 -5.84 -13.29
C VAL A 255 -14.91 -7.09 -13.24
N ARG A 256 -13.65 -6.98 -13.66
CA ARG A 256 -12.68 -8.07 -13.55
C ARG A 256 -12.46 -8.47 -12.09
N LYS A 257 -12.19 -7.52 -11.20
CA LYS A 257 -11.98 -7.77 -9.77
C LYS A 257 -13.21 -8.38 -9.09
N ALA A 258 -14.41 -7.95 -9.44
CA ALA A 258 -15.64 -8.53 -8.94
C ALA A 258 -15.78 -10.02 -9.33
N ARG A 259 -15.40 -10.39 -10.55
CA ARG A 259 -15.41 -11.78 -11.03
C ARG A 259 -14.32 -12.66 -10.40
N GLU A 260 -13.15 -12.10 -10.10
CA GLU A 260 -12.04 -12.80 -9.43
C GLU A 260 -12.33 -13.08 -7.95
N SER A 261 -13.15 -12.26 -7.31
CA SER A 261 -13.43 -12.36 -5.88
C SER A 261 -14.46 -13.47 -5.57
N PHE A 262 -14.12 -14.36 -4.66
CA PHE A 262 -15.05 -15.37 -4.16
C PHE A 262 -16.37 -14.77 -3.62
N ARG A 263 -16.31 -13.56 -3.04
CA ARG A 263 -17.48 -12.89 -2.44
C ARG A 263 -18.43 -12.29 -3.47
N THR A 264 -17.94 -11.97 -4.66
CA THR A 264 -18.70 -11.20 -5.66
C THR A 264 -18.79 -11.88 -7.04
N ARG A 265 -18.13 -13.01 -7.26
CA ARG A 265 -18.11 -13.70 -8.57
C ARG A 265 -19.51 -14.09 -9.10
N THR A 266 -20.48 -14.27 -8.21
CA THR A 266 -21.89 -14.57 -8.53
C THR A 266 -22.79 -13.33 -8.48
N VAL A 267 -22.25 -12.16 -8.11
CA VAL A 267 -23.00 -10.91 -8.04
C VAL A 267 -22.81 -10.16 -9.36
N THR A 268 -23.89 -9.71 -9.97
CA THR A 268 -23.81 -8.86 -11.15
C THR A 268 -23.11 -7.54 -10.77
N ALA A 269 -22.03 -7.19 -11.49
CA ALA A 269 -21.21 -6.03 -11.17
C ALA A 269 -21.81 -4.70 -11.71
N LEU A 270 -22.60 -4.78 -12.79
CA LEU A 270 -23.23 -3.64 -13.46
C LEU A 270 -24.73 -3.80 -13.54
#